data_92a97f2b68851443e60bf0fdb41d52d7
#
_entry.id   92a97f2b68851443e60bf0fdb41d52d7
#
_cell.length_a   1.000
_cell.length_b   1.000
_cell.length_c   1.000
_cell.angle_alpha   90.00
_cell.angle_beta   90.00
_cell.angle_gamma   90.00
#
_symmetry.space_group_name_H-M   'P 1'
#
loop_
_entity.id
_entity.type
_entity.pdbx_description
1 polymer ?
#
loop_
_entity_poly.entity_id
_entity_poly.type
_entity_poly.pdbx_seq_one_letter_code
_entity_poly.pdbx_strand_id
1 'polypeptide(L)'
;IPTNPQPYYSAMRSRGTAVSIADSVGNLLFYAHTGDTSNNSSNMMGNIISNNHQLMDNGDSIIGISWYQEMVIVPFPDDNNKYYLFSLDITDFYGIYYSIIDMSLNNGLGSVIQKNSVLSSGVRMGDCISTIRHGNGCDWWLYARPGNGSISSNQFYTYRITSTGINLDTLQNFQPLNIGGFIEFRWNKQGTKMAFVNYSG
;
A
#
# COMPACT_ATOMS: atom_id res chain seq x y z
N ILE A 1 -20.76 -13.96 -12.72
CA ILE A 1 -19.55 -13.32 -13.30
C ILE A 1 -20.04 -12.41 -14.42
N PRO A 2 -19.70 -11.11 -14.43
CA PRO A 2 -20.06 -10.24 -15.54
C PRO A 2 -19.46 -10.82 -16.84
N THR A 3 -20.29 -11.03 -17.83
CA THR A 3 -19.88 -11.62 -19.11
C THR A 3 -19.15 -10.64 -20.03
N ASN A 4 -19.16 -9.36 -19.68
CA ASN A 4 -18.51 -8.30 -20.45
C ASN A 4 -18.11 -7.13 -19.53
N PRO A 5 -16.92 -7.15 -18.93
CA PRO A 5 -16.43 -6.05 -18.12
C PRO A 5 -16.30 -4.78 -18.99
N GLN A 6 -16.94 -3.71 -18.55
CA GLN A 6 -16.85 -2.43 -19.23
C GLN A 6 -15.61 -1.68 -18.75
N PRO A 7 -14.80 -1.11 -19.66
CA PRO A 7 -13.70 -0.25 -19.28
C PRO A 7 -14.25 1.07 -18.73
N TYR A 8 -13.70 1.50 -17.58
CA TYR A 8 -14.00 2.80 -17.01
C TYR A 8 -12.80 3.72 -17.11
N TYR A 9 -13.08 5.00 -17.29
CA TYR A 9 -12.05 6.02 -17.21
C TYR A 9 -11.60 6.15 -15.76
N SER A 10 -10.28 6.16 -15.52
CA SER A 10 -9.72 6.46 -14.20
C SER A 10 -8.86 7.72 -14.27
N ALA A 11 -8.81 8.47 -13.17
CA ALA A 11 -7.91 9.63 -13.05
C ALA A 11 -6.48 9.22 -12.64
N MET A 12 -6.17 7.93 -12.62
CA MET A 12 -4.84 7.44 -12.26
C MET A 12 -3.80 7.87 -13.29
N ARG A 13 -2.68 8.39 -12.78
CA ARG A 13 -1.46 8.68 -13.53
C ARG A 13 -0.29 8.07 -12.80
N SER A 14 -0.09 6.80 -12.95
CA SER A 14 1.02 6.08 -12.31
C SER A 14 1.75 5.22 -13.31
N ARG A 15 3.06 5.12 -13.14
CA ARG A 15 3.89 4.21 -13.92
C ARG A 15 3.83 2.77 -13.38
N GLY A 16 3.72 2.60 -12.07
CA GLY A 16 3.90 1.30 -11.42
C GLY A 16 2.79 0.90 -10.46
N THR A 17 2.57 1.65 -9.40
CA THR A 17 1.68 1.23 -8.32
C THR A 17 0.34 1.96 -8.34
N ALA A 18 -0.73 1.18 -8.37
CA ALA A 18 -2.09 1.65 -8.13
C ALA A 18 -2.83 0.60 -7.31
N VAL A 19 -3.69 1.07 -6.40
CA VAL A 19 -4.52 0.22 -5.55
C VAL A 19 -5.94 0.77 -5.49
N SER A 20 -6.90 -0.12 -5.37
CA SER A 20 -8.32 0.26 -5.24
C SER A 20 -9.00 -0.59 -4.17
N ILE A 21 -10.08 -0.08 -3.63
CA ILE A 21 -10.94 -0.83 -2.71
C ILE A 21 -12.41 -0.63 -3.07
N ALA A 22 -13.18 -1.70 -2.91
CA ALA A 22 -14.62 -1.72 -3.12
C ALA A 22 -15.33 -2.17 -1.82
N ASP A 23 -16.60 -1.85 -1.73
CA ASP A 23 -17.46 -2.36 -0.68
C ASP A 23 -17.79 -3.86 -0.87
N SER A 24 -18.55 -4.44 0.07
CA SER A 24 -18.92 -5.86 0.05
C SER A 24 -19.82 -6.28 -1.12
N VAL A 25 -20.45 -5.33 -1.80
CA VAL A 25 -21.29 -5.56 -2.97
C VAL A 25 -20.60 -5.19 -4.29
N GLY A 26 -19.35 -4.73 -4.22
CA GLY A 26 -18.50 -4.49 -5.38
C GLY A 26 -18.51 -3.05 -5.90
N ASN A 27 -19.12 -2.09 -5.19
CA ASN A 27 -19.04 -0.68 -5.58
C ASN A 27 -17.66 -0.13 -5.21
N LEU A 28 -17.03 0.59 -6.14
CA LEU A 28 -15.78 1.28 -5.88
C LEU A 28 -15.96 2.30 -4.76
N LEU A 29 -15.09 2.26 -3.75
CA LEU A 29 -15.03 3.27 -2.70
C LEU A 29 -14.03 4.38 -3.07
N PHE A 30 -12.80 4.00 -3.28
CA PHE A 30 -11.73 4.90 -3.72
C PHE A 30 -10.56 4.11 -4.31
N TYR A 31 -9.62 4.82 -4.88
CA TYR A 31 -8.36 4.26 -5.34
C TYR A 31 -7.21 5.25 -5.12
N ALA A 32 -6.01 4.74 -5.11
CA ALA A 32 -4.80 5.53 -4.92
C ALA A 32 -3.72 5.09 -5.90
N HIS A 33 -2.81 6.00 -6.21
CA HIS A 33 -1.65 5.73 -7.04
C HIS A 33 -0.44 6.51 -6.54
N THR A 34 0.74 5.99 -6.81
CA THR A 34 2.01 6.71 -6.62
C THR A 34 2.16 7.80 -7.68
N GLY A 35 3.04 8.74 -7.44
CA GLY A 35 3.33 9.81 -8.38
C GLY A 35 3.86 9.30 -9.73
N ASP A 36 3.78 10.13 -10.75
CA ASP A 36 4.30 9.86 -12.08
C ASP A 36 5.63 10.61 -12.30
N THR A 37 6.69 9.86 -12.51
CA THR A 37 8.02 10.41 -12.79
C THR A 37 8.27 10.66 -14.29
N SER A 38 7.34 10.31 -15.17
CA SER A 38 7.56 10.30 -16.63
C SER A 38 7.70 11.69 -17.26
N ASN A 39 7.29 12.76 -16.57
CA ASN A 39 7.25 14.11 -17.12
C ASN A 39 8.28 15.09 -16.53
N ASN A 40 9.39 14.62 -15.96
CA ASN A 40 10.39 15.50 -15.30
C ASN A 40 9.80 16.50 -14.29
N SER A 41 8.56 16.31 -13.85
CA SER A 41 7.98 17.10 -12.80
C SER A 41 8.54 16.62 -11.46
N SER A 42 9.10 17.54 -10.70
CA SER A 42 9.63 17.32 -9.35
C SER A 42 8.57 16.86 -8.32
N ASN A 43 7.38 16.52 -8.76
CA ASN A 43 6.27 16.13 -7.91
C ASN A 43 6.02 14.62 -8.04
N MET A 44 6.86 13.86 -7.34
CA MET A 44 6.78 12.39 -7.27
C MET A 44 5.75 11.90 -6.24
N MET A 45 4.81 12.74 -5.87
CA MET A 45 3.77 12.42 -4.88
C MET A 45 2.56 11.79 -5.53
N GLY A 46 1.99 10.80 -4.84
CA GLY A 46 0.76 10.13 -5.25
C GLY A 46 -0.52 10.89 -4.88
N ASN A 47 -1.65 10.34 -5.31
CA ASN A 47 -2.97 10.89 -5.02
C ASN A 47 -3.94 9.78 -4.60
N ILE A 48 -4.93 10.16 -3.80
CA ILE A 48 -6.11 9.36 -3.48
C ILE A 48 -7.31 9.97 -4.20
N ILE A 49 -8.03 9.14 -4.91
CA ILE A 49 -9.12 9.53 -5.80
C ILE A 49 -10.42 8.87 -5.32
N SER A 50 -11.47 9.65 -5.16
CA SER A 50 -12.79 9.16 -4.76
C SER A 50 -13.47 8.36 -5.89
N ASN A 51 -14.58 7.70 -5.60
CA ASN A 51 -15.33 6.90 -6.55
C ASN A 51 -15.98 7.71 -7.70
N ASN A 52 -16.08 9.02 -7.55
CA ASN A 52 -16.51 9.93 -8.61
C ASN A 52 -15.35 10.35 -9.56
N HIS A 53 -14.17 9.75 -9.41
CA HIS A 53 -12.96 10.02 -10.18
C HIS A 53 -12.37 11.43 -10.01
N GLN A 54 -12.69 12.10 -8.91
CA GLN A 54 -12.09 13.37 -8.52
C GLN A 54 -11.10 13.16 -7.36
N LEU A 55 -10.15 14.08 -7.24
CA LEU A 55 -9.22 14.09 -6.12
C LEU A 55 -10.02 14.10 -4.81
N MET A 56 -9.72 13.14 -3.93
CA MET A 56 -10.32 13.10 -2.59
C MET A 56 -9.92 14.32 -1.78
N ASP A 57 -10.78 14.77 -0.91
CA ASP A 57 -10.46 15.85 0.03
C ASP A 57 -9.18 15.49 0.82
N ASN A 58 -8.19 16.40 0.81
CA ASN A 58 -6.86 16.20 1.35
C ASN A 58 -6.09 14.97 0.79
N GLY A 59 -6.48 14.45 -0.37
CA GLY A 59 -5.94 13.24 -0.98
C GLY A 59 -4.73 13.43 -1.89
N ASP A 60 -4.23 14.66 -2.04
CA ASP A 60 -3.01 14.99 -2.77
C ASP A 60 -1.74 14.67 -1.98
N SER A 61 -0.62 14.70 -2.65
CA SER A 61 0.71 14.69 -2.04
C SER A 61 0.98 13.48 -1.13
N ILE A 62 0.51 12.31 -1.52
CA ILE A 62 0.80 11.05 -0.82
C ILE A 62 2.22 10.61 -1.13
N ILE A 63 3.01 10.37 -0.09
CA ILE A 63 4.38 9.87 -0.22
C ILE A 63 4.36 8.49 -0.86
N GLY A 64 5.16 8.30 -1.92
CA GLY A 64 5.31 7.05 -2.67
C GLY A 64 5.79 7.35 -4.09
N ILE A 65 6.63 6.48 -4.63
CA ILE A 65 7.22 6.65 -5.95
C ILE A 65 6.63 5.66 -6.98
N SER A 66 6.79 5.91 -8.26
CA SER A 66 6.19 5.11 -9.34
C SER A 66 6.94 3.80 -9.68
N TRP A 67 7.11 2.91 -8.70
CA TRP A 67 7.70 1.58 -8.91
C TRP A 67 6.66 0.47 -8.73
N TYR A 68 7.00 -0.66 -8.16
CA TYR A 68 6.14 -1.84 -8.11
C TYR A 68 5.68 -2.16 -6.70
N GLN A 69 4.38 -2.37 -6.49
CA GLN A 69 3.76 -2.83 -5.25
C GLN A 69 4.15 -2.00 -3.99
N GLU A 70 4.12 -0.69 -4.11
CA GLU A 70 4.52 0.25 -3.05
C GLU A 70 3.35 0.75 -2.21
N MET A 71 2.13 0.40 -2.56
CA MET A 71 0.94 0.78 -1.82
C MET A 71 0.05 -0.43 -1.51
N VAL A 72 -0.65 -0.34 -0.38
CA VAL A 72 -1.72 -1.28 -0.02
C VAL A 72 -2.78 -0.58 0.81
N ILE A 73 -4.06 -0.89 0.54
CA ILE A 73 -5.19 -0.41 1.33
C ILE A 73 -5.61 -1.52 2.30
N VAL A 74 -5.82 -1.13 3.56
CA VAL A 74 -6.25 -2.04 4.63
C VAL A 74 -7.48 -1.47 5.31
N PRO A 75 -8.60 -2.19 5.40
CA PRO A 75 -9.72 -1.77 6.23
C PRO A 75 -9.26 -1.56 7.68
N PHE A 76 -9.72 -0.48 8.29
CA PHE A 76 -9.40 -0.18 9.67
C PHE A 76 -10.07 -1.23 10.57
N PRO A 77 -9.35 -1.89 11.50
CA PRO A 77 -9.96 -2.81 12.44
C PRO A 77 -11.03 -2.11 13.29
N ASP A 78 -12.20 -2.74 13.38
CA ASP A 78 -13.36 -2.29 14.15
C ASP A 78 -14.02 -0.95 13.70
N ASP A 79 -13.63 -0.42 12.52
CA ASP A 79 -14.30 0.74 11.92
C ASP A 79 -14.46 0.55 10.40
N ASN A 80 -15.66 0.22 9.98
CA ASN A 80 -15.96 -0.09 8.58
C ASN A 80 -15.93 1.13 7.64
N ASN A 81 -15.87 2.35 8.18
CA ASN A 81 -15.79 3.57 7.38
C ASN A 81 -14.36 4.03 7.17
N LYS A 82 -13.39 3.48 7.90
CA LYS A 82 -12.01 3.90 7.83
C LYS A 82 -11.11 2.90 7.14
N TYR A 83 -10.06 3.44 6.54
CA TYR A 83 -9.06 2.67 5.81
C TYR A 83 -7.67 3.24 6.07
N TYR A 84 -6.70 2.36 6.23
CA TYR A 84 -5.30 2.71 6.10
C TYR A 84 -4.89 2.62 4.63
N LEU A 85 -4.15 3.59 4.14
CA LEU A 85 -3.32 3.48 2.96
C LEU A 85 -1.87 3.47 3.41
N PHE A 86 -1.19 2.35 3.23
CA PHE A 86 0.26 2.26 3.43
C PHE A 86 0.97 2.54 2.13
N SER A 87 2.12 3.21 2.22
CA SER A 87 2.98 3.50 1.09
C SER A 87 4.45 3.37 1.47
N LEU A 88 5.29 3.07 0.48
CA LEU A 88 6.73 3.02 0.61
C LEU A 88 7.37 4.20 -0.11
N ASP A 89 8.43 4.74 0.47
CA ASP A 89 9.35 5.60 -0.27
C ASP A 89 10.74 4.96 -0.28
N ILE A 90 11.27 4.78 -1.48
CA ILE A 90 12.54 4.11 -1.73
C ILE A 90 13.63 5.08 -2.20
N THR A 91 13.33 6.36 -2.37
CA THR A 91 14.25 7.35 -2.96
C THR A 91 14.58 8.52 -2.07
N ASP A 92 13.60 9.31 -1.64
CA ASP A 92 13.84 10.61 -1.01
C ASP A 92 13.59 10.58 0.49
N PHE A 93 12.49 9.96 0.94
CA PHE A 93 12.10 9.97 2.35
C PHE A 93 12.41 8.66 3.08
N TYR A 94 12.81 7.62 2.38
CA TYR A 94 13.18 6.30 2.88
C TYR A 94 12.34 5.81 4.06
N GLY A 95 11.34 4.98 3.78
CA GLY A 95 10.56 4.42 4.87
C GLY A 95 9.21 3.87 4.46
N ILE A 96 8.44 3.59 5.50
CA ILE A 96 7.04 3.18 5.42
C ILE A 96 6.19 4.31 5.98
N TYR A 97 5.19 4.70 5.23
CA TYR A 97 4.24 5.75 5.59
C TYR A 97 2.83 5.20 5.59
N TYR A 98 1.93 5.86 6.31
CA TYR A 98 0.51 5.57 6.22
C TYR A 98 -0.33 6.83 6.25
N SER A 99 -1.47 6.75 5.61
CA SER A 99 -2.54 7.74 5.67
C SER A 99 -3.82 7.07 6.13
N ILE A 100 -4.71 7.82 6.78
CA ILE A 100 -6.03 7.32 7.22
C ILE A 100 -7.10 8.06 6.43
N ILE A 101 -7.97 7.29 5.81
CA ILE A 101 -9.11 7.74 5.02
C ILE A 101 -10.38 7.44 5.81
N ASP A 102 -11.30 8.41 5.90
CA ASP A 102 -12.62 8.26 6.49
C ASP A 102 -13.70 8.44 5.42
N MET A 103 -14.36 7.36 5.05
CA MET A 103 -15.40 7.34 4.02
C MET A 103 -16.75 7.86 4.49
N SER A 104 -16.94 8.11 5.80
CA SER A 104 -18.16 8.73 6.32
C SER A 104 -18.25 10.24 6.02
N LEU A 105 -17.15 10.83 5.62
CA LEU A 105 -17.02 12.25 5.32
C LEU A 105 -17.39 12.57 3.86
N ASN A 106 -17.64 13.86 3.57
CA ASN A 106 -17.94 14.37 2.24
C ASN A 106 -19.06 13.60 1.51
N ASN A 107 -20.15 13.28 2.22
CA ASN A 107 -21.30 12.55 1.67
C ASN A 107 -20.90 11.19 1.03
N GLY A 108 -19.94 10.48 1.65
CA GLY A 108 -19.47 9.19 1.17
C GLY A 108 -18.38 9.26 0.10
N LEU A 109 -17.89 10.44 -0.24
CA LEU A 109 -16.72 10.60 -1.13
C LEU A 109 -15.40 10.44 -0.40
N GLY A 110 -15.43 10.51 0.94
CA GLY A 110 -14.27 10.34 1.81
C GLY A 110 -13.41 11.59 1.98
N SER A 111 -12.56 11.55 2.97
CA SER A 111 -11.53 12.54 3.25
C SER A 111 -10.31 11.87 3.89
N VAL A 112 -9.11 12.38 3.59
CA VAL A 112 -7.89 11.96 4.25
C VAL A 112 -7.74 12.73 5.56
N ILE A 113 -8.00 12.05 6.67
CA ILE A 113 -8.01 12.66 8.03
C ILE A 113 -6.62 12.67 8.68
N GLN A 114 -5.73 11.82 8.19
CA GLN A 114 -4.33 11.77 8.60
C GLN A 114 -3.47 11.42 7.38
N LYS A 115 -2.42 12.16 7.11
CA LYS A 115 -1.63 12.02 5.90
C LYS A 115 -0.15 11.80 6.21
N ASN A 116 0.48 10.86 5.47
CA ASN A 116 1.93 10.63 5.47
C ASN A 116 2.55 10.44 6.86
N SER A 117 1.84 9.79 7.75
CA SER A 117 2.37 9.46 9.08
C SER A 117 3.49 8.44 8.95
N VAL A 118 4.58 8.67 9.64
CA VAL A 118 5.76 7.81 9.59
C VAL A 118 5.52 6.55 10.40
N LEU A 119 5.64 5.39 9.79
CA LEU A 119 5.69 4.10 10.47
C LEU A 119 7.13 3.62 10.68
N SER A 120 7.98 3.80 9.67
CA SER A 120 9.42 3.56 9.75
C SER A 120 10.14 4.60 8.91
N SER A 121 11.25 5.15 9.38
CA SER A 121 12.02 6.18 8.68
C SER A 121 13.50 5.83 8.64
N GLY A 122 14.21 6.42 7.67
CA GLY A 122 15.67 6.27 7.54
C GLY A 122 16.14 4.89 7.07
N VAL A 123 15.22 4.00 6.75
CA VAL A 123 15.52 2.69 6.20
C VAL A 123 15.06 2.66 4.75
N ARG A 124 16.00 2.47 3.84
CA ARG A 124 15.65 2.28 2.44
C ARG A 124 14.88 0.97 2.30
N MET A 125 13.68 1.07 1.74
CA MET A 125 12.82 -0.08 1.50
C MET A 125 13.09 -0.65 0.11
N GLY A 126 12.91 -1.94 -0.06
CA GLY A 126 12.75 -2.55 -1.38
C GLY A 126 11.29 -2.41 -1.82
N ASP A 127 11.05 -2.49 -3.11
CA ASP A 127 9.68 -2.63 -3.62
C ASP A 127 9.01 -3.79 -2.88
N CYS A 128 7.76 -3.67 -2.61
CA CYS A 128 6.97 -4.72 -2.00
C CYS A 128 6.49 -4.40 -0.59
N ILE A 129 5.22 -4.04 -0.55
CA ILE A 129 4.42 -4.02 0.67
C ILE A 129 3.21 -4.92 0.46
N SER A 130 2.87 -5.72 1.45
CA SER A 130 1.70 -6.61 1.36
C SER A 130 1.06 -6.83 2.71
N THR A 131 -0.20 -7.18 2.70
CA THR A 131 -0.98 -7.43 3.91
C THR A 131 -1.72 -8.74 3.82
N ILE A 132 -1.96 -9.32 4.98
CA ILE A 132 -2.80 -10.49 5.14
C ILE A 132 -3.61 -10.37 6.43
N ARG A 133 -4.84 -10.85 6.41
CA ARG A 133 -5.68 -10.82 7.60
C ARG A 133 -5.11 -11.72 8.69
N HIS A 134 -5.09 -11.21 9.91
CA HIS A 134 -4.65 -11.96 11.08
C HIS A 134 -5.67 -13.08 11.39
N GLY A 135 -5.18 -14.18 11.96
CA GLY A 135 -6.01 -15.35 12.27
C GLY A 135 -7.15 -15.10 13.27
N ASN A 136 -7.15 -13.97 13.99
CA ASN A 136 -8.28 -13.59 14.86
C ASN A 136 -9.48 -13.02 14.09
N GLY A 137 -9.34 -12.80 12.77
CA GLY A 137 -10.41 -12.29 11.90
C GLY A 137 -10.68 -10.79 11.97
N CYS A 138 -9.99 -10.04 12.82
CA CYS A 138 -10.17 -8.59 13.01
C CYS A 138 -8.92 -7.80 12.57
N ASP A 139 -7.76 -8.18 13.06
CA ASP A 139 -6.50 -7.50 12.81
C ASP A 139 -5.89 -7.86 11.44
N TRP A 140 -4.81 -7.17 11.11
CA TRP A 140 -4.04 -7.43 9.90
C TRP A 140 -2.56 -7.53 10.20
N TRP A 141 -1.85 -8.30 9.38
CA TRP A 141 -0.41 -8.27 9.26
C TRP A 141 -0.01 -7.41 8.08
N LEU A 142 0.99 -6.56 8.27
CA LEU A 142 1.66 -5.80 7.22
C LEU A 142 3.10 -6.30 7.12
N TYR A 143 3.52 -6.60 5.90
CA TYR A 143 4.87 -7.03 5.58
C TYR A 143 5.52 -6.04 4.63
N ALA A 144 6.73 -5.59 4.97
CA ALA A 144 7.56 -4.75 4.13
C ALA A 144 9.02 -5.18 4.25
N ARG A 145 9.79 -4.99 3.20
CA ARG A 145 11.17 -5.46 3.14
C ARG A 145 12.16 -4.29 3.11
N PRO A 146 13.17 -4.26 3.99
CA PRO A 146 14.31 -3.35 3.83
C PRO A 146 15.17 -3.80 2.64
N GLY A 147 15.80 -2.86 1.98
CA GLY A 147 16.70 -3.11 0.87
C GLY A 147 16.60 -2.05 -0.21
N ASN A 148 17.57 -2.00 -1.08
CA ASN A 148 17.51 -1.22 -2.32
C ASN A 148 17.79 -2.15 -3.50
N GLY A 149 17.58 -1.68 -4.70
CA GLY A 149 17.77 -2.46 -5.92
C GLY A 149 19.13 -3.19 -6.05
N SER A 150 20.11 -2.82 -5.22
CA SER A 150 21.47 -3.40 -5.20
C SER A 150 21.76 -4.19 -3.92
N ILE A 151 20.90 -4.12 -2.90
CA ILE A 151 21.10 -4.81 -1.62
C ILE A 151 20.03 -5.87 -1.48
N SER A 152 20.44 -7.13 -1.49
CA SER A 152 19.58 -8.23 -1.11
C SER A 152 19.34 -8.22 0.41
N SER A 153 18.11 -8.42 0.82
CA SER A 153 17.75 -8.62 2.22
C SER A 153 16.84 -9.83 2.34
N ASN A 154 17.15 -10.67 3.29
CA ASN A 154 16.29 -11.78 3.70
C ASN A 154 15.38 -11.40 4.89
N GLN A 155 15.35 -10.13 5.25
CA GLN A 155 14.60 -9.61 6.39
C GLN A 155 13.27 -9.03 5.92
N PHE A 156 12.23 -9.17 6.77
CA PHE A 156 10.93 -8.54 6.61
C PHE A 156 10.52 -7.87 7.91
N TYR A 157 10.13 -6.61 7.84
CA TYR A 157 9.38 -5.96 8.89
C TYR A 157 7.97 -6.53 8.90
N THR A 158 7.52 -6.96 10.07
CA THR A 158 6.17 -7.44 10.30
C THR A 158 5.49 -6.54 11.31
N TYR A 159 4.45 -5.84 10.87
CA TYR A 159 3.64 -5.01 11.75
C TYR A 159 2.28 -5.64 11.96
N ARG A 160 1.75 -5.53 13.17
CA ARG A 160 0.39 -5.88 13.49
C ARG A 160 -0.47 -4.61 13.52
N ILE A 161 -1.54 -4.60 12.75
CA ILE A 161 -2.52 -3.53 12.67
C ILE A 161 -3.74 -3.96 13.46
N THR A 162 -4.06 -3.22 14.51
CA THR A 162 -5.17 -3.47 15.43
C THR A 162 -6.09 -2.26 15.49
N SER A 163 -7.23 -2.37 16.18
CA SER A 163 -8.11 -1.22 16.45
C SER A 163 -7.46 -0.13 17.30
N THR A 164 -6.39 -0.46 18.02
CA THR A 164 -5.66 0.49 18.88
C THR A 164 -4.42 1.07 18.22
N GLY A 165 -4.06 0.62 17.02
CA GLY A 165 -2.94 1.17 16.26
C GLY A 165 -2.07 0.13 15.57
N ILE A 166 -0.90 0.56 15.11
CA ILE A 166 0.06 -0.22 14.34
C ILE A 166 1.31 -0.43 15.18
N ASN A 167 1.67 -1.69 15.40
CA ASN A 167 2.82 -2.05 16.22
C ASN A 167 3.80 -2.91 15.42
N LEU A 168 5.09 -2.60 15.51
CA LEU A 168 6.14 -3.49 15.02
C LEU A 168 6.13 -4.77 15.88
N ASP A 169 5.84 -5.90 15.25
CA ASP A 169 5.80 -7.19 15.93
C ASP A 169 7.18 -7.83 15.92
N THR A 170 7.76 -7.99 14.73
CA THR A 170 9.07 -8.63 14.60
C THR A 170 9.76 -8.26 13.29
N LEU A 171 11.07 -8.46 13.28
CA LEU A 171 11.90 -8.52 12.09
C LEU A 171 12.17 -9.98 11.76
N GLN A 172 11.45 -10.52 10.80
CA GLN A 172 11.59 -11.91 10.38
C GLN A 172 12.78 -12.10 9.44
N ASN A 173 13.53 -13.17 9.66
CA ASN A 173 14.63 -13.57 8.80
C ASN A 173 14.29 -14.85 8.06
N PHE A 174 14.27 -14.81 6.76
CA PHE A 174 14.04 -15.97 5.91
C PHE A 174 15.39 -16.49 5.37
N GLN A 175 15.91 -17.58 5.96
CA GLN A 175 17.16 -18.24 5.55
C GLN A 175 16.86 -19.41 4.58
N PRO A 176 17.63 -19.61 3.51
CA PRO A 176 18.82 -18.90 3.00
C PRO A 176 18.53 -18.06 1.73
N LEU A 177 17.55 -17.18 1.75
CA LEU A 177 17.07 -16.50 0.57
C LEU A 177 17.77 -15.15 0.38
N ASN A 178 18.72 -15.09 -0.56
CA ASN A 178 19.13 -13.81 -1.13
C ASN A 178 18.02 -13.32 -2.07
N ILE A 179 17.15 -12.46 -1.57
CA ILE A 179 16.07 -11.89 -2.35
C ILE A 179 16.60 -10.61 -2.98
N GLY A 180 16.57 -10.53 -4.31
CA GLY A 180 16.98 -9.36 -5.09
C GLY A 180 16.17 -8.09 -4.75
N GLY A 181 16.58 -6.95 -5.31
CA GLY A 181 16.04 -5.63 -4.97
C GLY A 181 14.57 -5.44 -5.33
N PHE A 182 14.13 -5.99 -6.45
CA PHE A 182 12.78 -5.81 -6.98
C PHE A 182 12.01 -7.11 -6.83
N ILE A 183 11.06 -7.15 -5.93
CA ILE A 183 10.21 -8.32 -5.73
C ILE A 183 8.75 -7.92 -5.60
N GLU A 184 7.91 -8.75 -6.15
CA GLU A 184 6.49 -8.77 -5.84
C GLU A 184 6.22 -10.03 -5.01
N PHE A 185 5.46 -9.90 -3.91
CA PHE A 185 5.05 -11.08 -3.15
C PHE A 185 3.55 -11.12 -2.90
N ARG A 186 3.03 -12.34 -2.87
CA ARG A 186 1.62 -12.62 -2.67
C ARG A 186 1.42 -13.72 -1.65
N TRP A 187 0.37 -13.60 -0.87
CA TRP A 187 -0.10 -14.61 0.05
C TRP A 187 -1.12 -15.52 -0.63
N ASN A 188 -1.13 -16.79 -0.24
CA ASN A 188 -2.27 -17.63 -0.56
C ASN A 188 -3.49 -17.18 0.26
N LYS A 189 -4.69 -17.60 -0.16
CA LYS A 189 -5.96 -17.18 0.46
C LYS A 189 -6.02 -17.47 1.97
N GLN A 190 -5.36 -18.52 2.44
CA GLN A 190 -5.32 -18.92 3.84
C GLN A 190 -4.25 -18.17 4.66
N GLY A 191 -3.39 -17.38 4.05
CA GLY A 191 -2.29 -16.68 4.73
C GLY A 191 -1.19 -17.58 5.26
N THR A 192 -1.12 -18.83 4.81
CA THR A 192 -0.16 -19.84 5.30
C THR A 192 1.08 -19.99 4.44
N LYS A 193 1.05 -19.43 3.22
CA LYS A 193 2.15 -19.49 2.26
C LYS A 193 2.32 -18.16 1.57
N MET A 194 3.56 -17.75 1.39
CA MET A 194 3.97 -16.59 0.62
C MET A 194 4.75 -17.03 -0.61
N ALA A 195 4.43 -16.48 -1.76
CA ALA A 195 5.21 -16.63 -2.97
C ALA A 195 5.79 -15.27 -3.36
N PHE A 196 7.01 -15.25 -3.87
CA PHE A 196 7.65 -14.06 -4.40
C PHE A 196 8.49 -14.39 -5.61
N VAL A 197 8.69 -13.40 -6.47
CA VAL A 197 9.57 -13.50 -7.63
C VAL A 197 10.91 -12.88 -7.27
N ASN A 198 11.99 -13.63 -7.45
CA ASN A 198 13.34 -13.11 -7.30
C ASN A 198 13.85 -12.68 -8.68
N TYR A 199 14.13 -11.39 -8.83
CA TYR A 199 14.82 -10.89 -10.00
C TYR A 199 16.33 -10.96 -9.76
N SER A 200 16.97 -11.97 -10.35
CA SER A 200 18.43 -12.02 -10.48
C SER A 200 18.77 -11.44 -11.84
N GLY A 201 19.20 -10.18 -11.89
CA GLY A 201 19.82 -9.60 -13.09
C GLY A 201 21.18 -10.18 -13.34
#